data_b0c591006df13d00713d1179652bdc72
#
_entry.id   b0c591006df13d00713d1179652bdc72
#
_cell.length_a   1.000
_cell.length_b   1.000
_cell.length_c   1.000
_cell.angle_alpha   90.00
_cell.angle_beta   90.00
_cell.angle_gamma   90.00
#
_symmetry.space_group_name_H-M   'P 1'
#
loop_
_entity.id
_entity.type
_entity.pdbx_description
1 polymer ?
#
loop_
_entity_poly.entity_id
_entity_poly.type
_entity_poly.pdbx_seq_one_letter_code
_entity_poly.pdbx_strand_id
1 'polypeptide(L)'
;MAIVFEDAHNIIARVATERAASFAQDEELLPLDQCVGRTTKVNITSPVATPTFDSVAINGYAVIASQTSQASAQTPLALRCMATMSAGGPPLEIDDRIIDGKPTCVEVKICAPFPVARSSGRAYDAIVPREHATILSEGGDGRVLLIERPPLTSWHKRIAGSDFRQGDMILEKGTSIAPKHIMALSSVGIRQIVTTRSVRVGVLSIGSELASTAFDQQALQYKIADANGPYLTAAIREMGEDATYLGAIPDDPQIIATFLVDNLQTEQYDIVIATGGSSTTRTPCPTFTVLKSLNAKIHFHGIAMQPGSSVLLAELPESEDPGNQDAQTPASYPSSSASSQPLGFESTMLPSLLQTPPKTPASNYRKRRPILFSLPGSPIAAACTFRFIVTPYIRHLIGMAPEREILAKVAVAPASVIYHPQSKPDVNEVVVEGSATHDVFRHAILKSQHEGVSVEVSRERSVAKASPFASSNCWIHVPGGHVGVGHGDLVRVFAFCSPRS
;
A
#
# COMPACT_ATOMS: atom_id res chain seq x y z
N MET A 1 35.02 2.17 5.76
CA MET A 1 34.48 1.60 7.02
C MET A 1 32.97 1.59 6.87
N ALA A 2 32.28 0.53 7.25
CA ALA A 2 30.83 0.49 7.27
C ALA A 2 30.30 1.50 8.31
N ILE A 3 29.25 2.24 7.97
CA ILE A 3 28.61 3.17 8.90
C ILE A 3 27.61 2.42 9.81
N VAL A 4 27.29 2.99 10.96
CA VAL A 4 26.27 2.45 11.87
C VAL A 4 24.89 2.52 11.19
N PHE A 5 24.00 1.58 11.50
CA PHE A 5 22.68 1.50 10.90
C PHE A 5 21.84 2.78 11.13
N GLU A 6 21.90 3.35 12.32
CA GLU A 6 21.23 4.61 12.64
C GLU A 6 21.75 5.79 11.83
N ASP A 7 23.08 5.89 11.63
CA ASP A 7 23.68 6.93 10.78
C ASP A 7 23.24 6.81 9.33
N ALA A 8 23.09 5.58 8.82
CA ALA A 8 22.55 5.34 7.48
C ALA A 8 21.11 5.85 7.37
N HIS A 9 20.28 5.62 8.36
CA HIS A 9 18.91 6.14 8.40
C HIS A 9 18.86 7.66 8.45
N ASN A 10 19.74 8.30 9.22
CA ASN A 10 19.84 9.75 9.28
C ASN A 10 20.27 10.35 7.92
N ILE A 11 21.21 9.71 7.22
CA ILE A 11 21.61 10.12 5.86
C ILE A 11 20.46 9.95 4.89
N ILE A 12 19.76 8.81 4.92
CA ILE A 12 18.61 8.52 4.06
C ILE A 12 17.52 9.56 4.26
N ALA A 13 17.13 9.84 5.51
CA ALA A 13 16.12 10.83 5.85
C ALA A 13 16.50 12.22 5.34
N ARG A 14 17.75 12.63 5.52
CA ARG A 14 18.26 13.91 5.03
C ARG A 14 18.19 14.01 3.52
N VAL A 15 18.73 13.02 2.79
CA VAL A 15 18.75 13.00 1.32
C VAL A 15 17.31 12.98 0.75
N ALA A 16 16.41 12.22 1.37
CA ALA A 16 15.01 12.20 0.96
C ALA A 16 14.32 13.55 1.23
N THR A 17 14.57 14.18 2.38
CA THR A 17 13.98 15.47 2.73
C THR A 17 14.44 16.59 1.80
N GLU A 18 15.74 16.64 1.45
CA GLU A 18 16.29 17.60 0.48
C GLU A 18 15.57 17.51 -0.88
N ARG A 19 15.11 16.32 -1.26
CA ARG A 19 14.39 16.04 -2.52
C ARG A 19 12.88 16.14 -2.41
N ALA A 20 12.33 15.90 -1.24
CA ALA A 20 10.89 15.87 -1.01
C ALA A 20 10.21 17.20 -1.39
N ALA A 21 10.85 18.34 -1.14
CA ALA A 21 10.30 19.66 -1.49
C ALA A 21 10.07 19.81 -3.00
N SER A 22 11.01 19.34 -3.82
CA SER A 22 10.88 19.38 -5.28
C SER A 22 9.95 18.26 -5.79
N PHE A 23 9.94 17.10 -5.13
CA PHE A 23 9.05 15.99 -5.44
C PHE A 23 7.59 16.33 -5.12
N ALA A 24 7.36 17.04 -4.02
CA ALA A 24 6.04 17.47 -3.60
C ALA A 24 5.40 18.52 -4.52
N GLN A 25 6.13 19.11 -5.47
CA GLN A 25 5.53 20.01 -6.48
C GLN A 25 4.77 19.24 -7.57
N ASP A 26 5.12 17.96 -7.78
CA ASP A 26 4.47 17.13 -8.77
C ASP A 26 3.24 16.47 -8.12
N GLU A 27 2.10 16.72 -8.74
CA GLU A 27 0.80 16.19 -8.30
C GLU A 27 0.08 15.52 -9.44
N GLU A 28 -0.76 14.56 -9.09
CA GLU A 28 -1.62 13.87 -10.04
C GLU A 28 -3.06 13.93 -9.53
N LEU A 29 -3.97 14.30 -10.42
CA LEU A 29 -5.40 14.17 -10.18
C LEU A 29 -5.85 12.81 -10.68
N LEU A 30 -6.18 11.90 -9.77
CA LEU A 30 -6.52 10.52 -10.11
C LEU A 30 -7.99 10.21 -9.79
N PRO A 31 -8.66 9.41 -10.64
CA PRO A 31 -9.94 8.82 -10.31
C PRO A 31 -9.80 7.84 -9.14
N LEU A 32 -10.87 7.67 -8.33
CA LEU A 32 -10.81 6.90 -7.08
C LEU A 32 -10.37 5.46 -7.25
N ASP A 33 -10.71 4.81 -8.36
CA ASP A 33 -10.33 3.42 -8.69
C ASP A 33 -8.81 3.24 -8.90
N GLN A 34 -8.08 4.35 -9.18
CA GLN A 34 -6.63 4.37 -9.35
C GLN A 34 -5.87 4.90 -8.12
N CYS A 35 -6.59 5.29 -7.06
CA CYS A 35 -5.99 5.96 -5.91
C CYS A 35 -5.45 5.00 -4.84
N VAL A 36 -5.89 3.73 -4.81
CA VAL A 36 -5.45 2.77 -3.78
C VAL A 36 -3.93 2.63 -3.83
N GLY A 37 -3.33 2.81 -2.66
CA GLY A 37 -1.88 2.80 -2.53
C GLY A 37 -1.19 4.14 -2.84
N ARG A 38 -1.91 5.19 -3.26
CA ARG A 38 -1.36 6.54 -3.45
C ARG A 38 -1.43 7.33 -2.16
N THR A 39 -0.68 8.42 -2.07
CA THR A 39 -0.65 9.30 -0.90
C THR A 39 -1.37 10.61 -1.19
N THR A 40 -2.28 11.02 -0.30
CA THR A 40 -3.01 12.29 -0.44
C THR A 40 -2.05 13.47 -0.33
N LYS A 41 -2.20 14.44 -1.22
CA LYS A 41 -1.39 15.67 -1.19
C LYS A 41 -2.00 16.80 -0.37
N VAL A 42 -3.30 16.74 -0.17
CA VAL A 42 -4.09 17.76 0.54
C VAL A 42 -5.01 17.10 1.56
N ASN A 43 -5.49 17.88 2.52
CA ASN A 43 -6.60 17.47 3.36
C ASN A 43 -7.86 17.34 2.51
N ILE A 44 -8.60 16.26 2.69
CA ILE A 44 -9.86 16.00 1.97
C ILE A 44 -10.99 16.05 2.97
N THR A 45 -11.91 16.98 2.75
CA THR A 45 -13.09 17.17 3.58
C THR A 45 -14.36 16.84 2.81
N SER A 46 -15.43 16.52 3.51
CA SER A 46 -16.72 16.24 2.88
C SER A 46 -17.31 17.49 2.23
N PRO A 47 -17.60 17.46 0.91
CA PRO A 47 -18.21 18.59 0.22
C PRO A 47 -19.69 18.76 0.55
N VAL A 48 -20.34 17.73 1.09
CA VAL A 48 -21.78 17.68 1.39
C VAL A 48 -22.05 16.98 2.71
N ALA A 49 -23.22 17.21 3.28
CA ALA A 49 -23.70 16.36 4.36
C ALA A 49 -24.23 15.02 3.79
N THR A 50 -23.98 13.89 4.47
CA THR A 50 -24.54 12.58 4.10
C THR A 50 -25.22 11.89 5.28
N PRO A 51 -26.41 11.31 5.06
CA PRO A 51 -27.27 11.49 3.87
C PRO A 51 -27.66 12.96 3.71
N THR A 52 -27.99 13.39 2.49
CA THR A 52 -28.36 14.78 2.17
C THR A 52 -29.77 15.16 2.64
N PHE A 53 -30.56 14.16 3.04
CA PHE A 53 -31.93 14.31 3.56
C PHE A 53 -32.20 13.23 4.62
N ASP A 54 -33.22 13.47 5.44
CA ASP A 54 -33.70 12.46 6.39
C ASP A 54 -34.25 11.27 5.62
N SER A 55 -33.69 10.08 5.86
CA SER A 55 -33.99 8.88 5.10
C SER A 55 -34.40 7.71 5.99
N VAL A 56 -35.11 6.78 5.38
CA VAL A 56 -35.60 5.55 6.01
C VAL A 56 -34.43 4.55 6.18
N ALA A 57 -34.23 4.07 7.42
CA ALA A 57 -33.15 3.14 7.72
C ALA A 57 -33.52 1.66 7.43
N ILE A 58 -34.78 1.31 7.41
CA ILE A 58 -35.30 -0.06 7.17
C ILE A 58 -36.61 -0.02 6.40
N ASN A 59 -36.96 -1.12 5.75
CA ASN A 59 -38.29 -1.25 5.12
C ASN A 59 -39.38 -1.29 6.19
N GLY A 60 -40.49 -0.57 5.98
CA GLY A 60 -41.57 -0.52 6.91
C GLY A 60 -42.63 0.50 6.55
N TYR A 61 -43.32 1.02 7.56
CA TYR A 61 -44.38 2.00 7.43
C TYR A 61 -44.03 3.27 8.17
N ALA A 62 -43.92 4.38 7.44
CA ALA A 62 -43.71 5.69 8.02
C ALA A 62 -45.01 6.15 8.68
N VAL A 63 -44.89 6.65 9.91
CA VAL A 63 -46.00 7.13 10.74
C VAL A 63 -45.60 8.45 11.43
N ILE A 64 -46.59 9.16 11.92
CA ILE A 64 -46.42 10.23 12.90
C ILE A 64 -46.51 9.58 14.28
N ALA A 65 -45.36 9.45 15.00
CA ALA A 65 -45.24 8.70 16.25
C ALA A 65 -46.30 9.15 17.30
N SER A 66 -46.57 10.44 17.41
CA SER A 66 -47.58 10.97 18.35
C SER A 66 -49.00 10.51 18.08
N GLN A 67 -49.34 10.14 16.83
CA GLN A 67 -50.65 9.62 16.46
C GLN A 67 -50.78 8.11 16.75
N THR A 68 -49.71 7.44 17.07
CA THR A 68 -49.65 6.00 17.32
C THR A 68 -49.45 5.64 18.80
N SER A 69 -49.37 6.62 19.68
CA SER A 69 -49.00 6.47 21.10
C SER A 69 -49.92 5.55 21.90
N GLN A 70 -51.15 5.35 21.45
CA GLN A 70 -52.15 4.50 22.13
C GLN A 70 -52.07 3.01 21.72
N ALA A 71 -51.23 2.68 20.74
CA ALA A 71 -51.12 1.28 20.31
C ALA A 71 -50.53 0.39 21.42
N SER A 72 -51.16 -0.74 21.70
CA SER A 72 -50.65 -1.76 22.62
C SER A 72 -51.08 -3.16 22.18
N ALA A 73 -50.50 -4.20 22.75
CA ALA A 73 -50.93 -5.58 22.48
C ALA A 73 -52.40 -5.84 22.88
N GLN A 74 -52.90 -5.09 23.87
CA GLN A 74 -54.31 -5.20 24.34
C GLN A 74 -55.24 -4.34 23.49
N THR A 75 -54.75 -3.24 22.97
CA THR A 75 -55.51 -2.29 22.11
C THR A 75 -54.71 -1.97 20.86
N PRO A 76 -54.63 -2.93 19.90
CA PRO A 76 -53.93 -2.68 18.67
C PRO A 76 -54.51 -1.53 17.87
N LEU A 77 -53.69 -0.71 17.25
CA LEU A 77 -54.11 0.46 16.48
C LEU A 77 -54.15 0.15 14.99
N ALA A 78 -55.26 0.45 14.35
CA ALA A 78 -55.39 0.33 12.90
C ALA A 78 -54.85 1.58 12.22
N LEU A 79 -54.02 1.39 11.21
CA LEU A 79 -53.46 2.46 10.37
C LEU A 79 -53.93 2.30 8.92
N ARG A 80 -54.19 3.43 8.24
CA ARG A 80 -54.54 3.43 6.81
C ARG A 80 -53.28 3.74 5.97
N CYS A 81 -52.86 2.81 5.14
CA CYS A 81 -51.72 2.99 4.25
C CYS A 81 -52.18 3.75 2.99
N MET A 82 -51.66 4.96 2.82
CA MET A 82 -52.08 5.89 1.77
C MET A 82 -51.30 5.71 0.47
N ALA A 83 -50.08 5.26 0.55
CA ALA A 83 -49.17 5.12 -0.59
C ALA A 83 -48.02 4.18 -0.28
N THR A 84 -47.27 3.80 -1.34
CA THR A 84 -45.95 3.16 -1.24
C THR A 84 -44.93 4.09 -1.84
N MET A 85 -43.81 4.29 -1.12
CA MET A 85 -42.74 5.15 -1.55
C MET A 85 -41.42 4.38 -1.63
N SER A 86 -40.74 4.47 -2.78
CA SER A 86 -39.44 3.87 -3.02
C SER A 86 -38.34 4.90 -2.93
N ALA A 87 -37.07 4.45 -2.77
CA ALA A 87 -35.92 5.29 -2.85
C ALA A 87 -35.73 5.89 -4.27
N GLY A 88 -35.06 7.02 -4.35
CA GLY A 88 -34.69 7.68 -5.63
C GLY A 88 -35.67 8.71 -6.15
N GLY A 89 -36.82 8.91 -5.49
CA GLY A 89 -37.78 9.97 -5.79
C GLY A 89 -37.84 11.07 -4.72
N PRO A 90 -38.54 12.18 -5.00
CA PRO A 90 -38.82 13.19 -3.98
C PRO A 90 -39.76 12.66 -2.87
N PRO A 91 -39.75 13.30 -1.68
CA PRO A 91 -40.70 12.93 -0.65
C PRO A 91 -42.15 13.12 -1.13
N LEU A 92 -43.01 12.12 -0.82
CA LEU A 92 -44.43 12.22 -1.11
C LEU A 92 -45.11 13.14 -0.11
N GLU A 93 -45.95 14.02 -0.61
CA GLU A 93 -46.89 14.78 0.22
C GLU A 93 -48.16 14.00 0.46
N ILE A 94 -48.45 13.68 1.71
CA ILE A 94 -49.56 12.82 2.11
C ILE A 94 -50.55 13.63 2.93
N ASP A 95 -51.84 13.42 2.68
CA ASP A 95 -52.91 13.91 3.55
C ASP A 95 -52.86 13.11 4.85
N ASP A 96 -52.42 13.75 5.93
CA ASP A 96 -52.22 13.12 7.25
C ASP A 96 -53.44 13.24 8.17
N ARG A 97 -54.60 13.64 7.64
CA ARG A 97 -55.85 13.65 8.41
C ARG A 97 -56.22 12.23 8.81
N ILE A 98 -56.77 12.10 10.03
CA ILE A 98 -57.32 10.84 10.48
C ILE A 98 -58.56 10.51 9.63
N ILE A 99 -58.55 9.38 8.94
CA ILE A 99 -59.62 8.92 8.06
C ILE A 99 -60.31 7.74 8.73
N ASP A 100 -61.64 7.81 8.92
CA ASP A 100 -62.45 6.80 9.61
C ASP A 100 -61.88 6.39 10.98
N GLY A 101 -61.36 7.37 11.73
CA GLY A 101 -60.76 7.13 13.03
C GLY A 101 -59.39 6.46 13.00
N LYS A 102 -58.78 6.26 11.81
CA LYS A 102 -57.47 5.62 11.62
C LYS A 102 -56.41 6.65 11.22
N PRO A 103 -55.26 6.74 11.94
CA PRO A 103 -54.13 7.50 11.48
C PRO A 103 -53.59 6.96 10.15
N THR A 104 -52.96 7.85 9.36
CA THR A 104 -52.37 7.47 8.07
C THR A 104 -50.93 6.99 8.22
N CYS A 105 -50.53 6.08 7.34
CA CYS A 105 -49.16 5.65 7.18
C CYS A 105 -48.76 5.55 5.70
N VAL A 106 -47.48 5.44 5.43
CA VAL A 106 -46.93 5.25 4.08
C VAL A 106 -45.99 4.06 4.12
N GLU A 107 -46.19 3.08 3.25
CA GLU A 107 -45.20 2.02 3.07
C GLU A 107 -43.94 2.61 2.46
N VAL A 108 -42.79 2.41 3.10
CA VAL A 108 -41.52 3.01 2.69
C VAL A 108 -40.42 1.95 2.55
N LYS A 109 -39.58 2.13 1.56
CA LYS A 109 -38.39 1.30 1.35
C LYS A 109 -37.18 1.96 1.97
N ILE A 110 -36.19 1.15 2.34
CA ILE A 110 -34.88 1.64 2.81
C ILE A 110 -34.33 2.68 1.86
N CYS A 111 -33.65 3.71 2.39
CA CYS A 111 -33.10 4.86 1.66
C CYS A 111 -34.13 5.77 0.99
N ALA A 112 -35.43 5.56 1.14
CA ALA A 112 -36.44 6.54 0.72
C ALA A 112 -36.38 7.78 1.63
N PRO A 113 -36.72 8.98 1.14
CA PRO A 113 -36.94 10.14 2.00
C PRO A 113 -38.14 9.90 2.91
N PHE A 114 -38.30 10.68 3.99
CA PHE A 114 -39.52 10.64 4.78
C PHE A 114 -40.66 11.37 4.07
N PRO A 115 -41.89 10.86 4.13
CA PRO A 115 -43.04 11.56 3.59
C PRO A 115 -43.30 12.87 4.34
N VAL A 116 -43.96 13.81 3.68
CA VAL A 116 -44.35 15.11 4.24
C VAL A 116 -45.83 15.12 4.46
N ALA A 117 -46.28 15.51 5.65
CA ALA A 117 -47.70 15.66 5.98
C ALA A 117 -48.24 16.97 5.44
N ARG A 118 -49.21 16.91 4.51
CA ARG A 118 -49.74 18.09 3.83
C ARG A 118 -50.68 18.91 4.72
N SER A 119 -51.48 18.25 5.58
CA SER A 119 -52.57 18.91 6.31
C SER A 119 -52.12 19.51 7.62
N SER A 120 -51.23 18.86 8.36
CA SER A 120 -50.78 19.31 9.68
C SER A 120 -49.45 20.06 9.64
N GLY A 121 -48.75 20.06 8.52
CA GLY A 121 -47.39 20.57 8.43
C GLY A 121 -46.37 19.76 9.29
N ARG A 122 -46.80 18.66 9.89
CA ARG A 122 -45.93 17.75 10.67
C ARG A 122 -45.17 16.81 9.74
N ALA A 123 -43.98 16.45 10.10
CA ALA A 123 -43.24 15.42 9.39
C ALA A 123 -43.64 14.03 9.89
N TYR A 124 -43.71 13.05 8.99
CA TYR A 124 -43.61 11.65 9.39
C TYR A 124 -42.25 11.48 10.05
N ASP A 125 -42.20 10.89 11.24
CA ASP A 125 -41.02 10.99 12.09
C ASP A 125 -40.53 9.65 12.63
N ALA A 126 -41.25 8.54 12.35
CA ALA A 126 -40.88 7.20 12.79
C ALA A 126 -41.25 6.13 11.76
N ILE A 127 -40.59 4.99 11.82
CA ILE A 127 -40.89 3.81 11.00
C ILE A 127 -41.33 2.68 11.90
N VAL A 128 -42.47 2.08 11.59
CA VAL A 128 -42.87 0.77 12.08
C VAL A 128 -42.26 -0.29 11.16
N PRO A 129 -41.36 -1.16 11.65
CA PRO A 129 -40.81 -2.26 10.86
C PRO A 129 -41.93 -3.11 10.24
N ARG A 130 -41.71 -3.66 9.05
CA ARG A 130 -42.71 -4.43 8.34
C ARG A 130 -43.20 -5.65 9.16
N GLU A 131 -42.30 -6.27 9.88
CA GLU A 131 -42.54 -7.41 10.77
C GLU A 131 -43.39 -7.08 12.02
N HIS A 132 -43.52 -5.79 12.36
CA HIS A 132 -44.31 -5.29 13.48
C HIS A 132 -45.72 -4.79 13.06
N ALA A 133 -46.07 -4.98 11.81
CA ALA A 133 -47.36 -4.59 11.28
C ALA A 133 -48.09 -5.79 10.64
N THR A 134 -49.35 -6.00 11.01
CA THR A 134 -50.22 -7.03 10.42
C THR A 134 -51.15 -6.40 9.40
N ILE A 135 -51.20 -6.93 8.18
CA ILE A 135 -52.12 -6.45 7.14
C ILE A 135 -53.51 -7.04 7.45
N LEU A 136 -54.50 -6.17 7.66
CA LEU A 136 -55.89 -6.57 7.93
C LEU A 136 -56.71 -6.68 6.65
N SER A 137 -56.53 -5.75 5.71
CA SER A 137 -57.24 -5.75 4.44
C SER A 137 -56.47 -5.10 3.33
N GLU A 138 -56.62 -5.63 2.12
CA GLU A 138 -56.16 -5.03 0.88
C GLU A 138 -57.34 -4.95 -0.08
N GLY A 139 -57.82 -3.75 -0.42
CA GLY A 139 -58.98 -3.57 -1.28
C GLY A 139 -59.00 -2.19 -1.95
N GLY A 140 -60.08 -1.88 -2.70
CA GLY A 140 -60.19 -0.63 -3.47
C GLY A 140 -60.09 0.67 -2.67
N ASP A 141 -60.28 0.62 -1.36
CA ASP A 141 -60.15 1.75 -0.44
C ASP A 141 -58.78 1.86 0.23
N GLY A 142 -57.80 1.09 -0.19
CA GLY A 142 -56.42 1.10 0.35
C GLY A 142 -56.13 -0.08 1.30
N ARG A 143 -54.93 -0.11 1.80
CA ARG A 143 -54.44 -1.15 2.74
C ARG A 143 -54.64 -0.68 4.18
N VAL A 144 -55.20 -1.52 5.05
CA VAL A 144 -55.28 -1.27 6.48
C VAL A 144 -54.32 -2.19 7.21
N LEU A 145 -53.52 -1.60 8.11
CA LEU A 145 -52.52 -2.28 8.92
C LEU A 145 -52.87 -2.21 10.39
N LEU A 146 -52.48 -3.21 11.16
CA LEU A 146 -52.58 -3.22 12.62
C LEU A 146 -51.20 -3.20 13.22
N ILE A 147 -50.98 -2.31 14.19
CA ILE A 147 -49.77 -2.25 14.99
C ILE A 147 -50.08 -2.44 16.47
N GLU A 148 -49.24 -3.20 17.18
CA GLU A 148 -49.39 -3.49 18.61
C GLU A 148 -48.43 -2.68 19.50
N ARG A 149 -47.47 -1.99 18.89
CA ARG A 149 -46.47 -1.19 19.60
C ARG A 149 -46.23 0.14 18.87
N PRO A 150 -46.33 1.25 19.59
CA PRO A 150 -46.02 2.55 19.00
C PRO A 150 -44.50 2.67 18.79
N PRO A 151 -44.01 3.17 17.65
CA PRO A 151 -42.62 3.50 17.48
C PRO A 151 -42.28 4.76 18.30
N LEU A 152 -41.04 4.82 18.74
CA LEU A 152 -40.50 6.04 19.32
C LEU A 152 -40.25 7.09 18.21
N THR A 153 -40.34 8.37 18.54
CA THR A 153 -40.00 9.46 17.64
C THR A 153 -38.58 9.25 17.12
N SER A 154 -38.36 9.43 15.83
CA SER A 154 -37.10 9.22 15.11
C SER A 154 -36.63 7.75 15.04
N TRP A 155 -37.48 6.78 15.43
CA TRP A 155 -37.10 5.38 15.32
C TRP A 155 -36.94 4.96 13.86
N HIS A 156 -35.79 4.37 13.56
CA HIS A 156 -35.38 3.99 12.20
C HIS A 156 -35.34 5.14 11.19
N LYS A 157 -35.15 6.37 11.67
CA LYS A 157 -34.91 7.55 10.89
C LYS A 157 -33.41 7.83 10.83
N ARG A 158 -32.84 7.87 9.63
CA ARG A 158 -31.46 8.24 9.38
C ARG A 158 -31.45 9.74 9.11
N ILE A 159 -30.94 10.49 10.07
CA ILE A 159 -30.95 11.97 10.02
C ILE A 159 -29.95 12.47 8.99
N ALA A 160 -30.31 13.54 8.25
CA ALA A 160 -29.40 14.22 7.35
C ALA A 160 -28.09 14.62 8.05
N GLY A 161 -26.95 14.33 7.44
CA GLY A 161 -25.63 14.62 8.01
C GLY A 161 -25.20 13.73 9.17
N SER A 162 -25.92 12.60 9.43
CA SER A 162 -25.55 11.69 10.51
C SER A 162 -24.31 10.82 10.22
N ASP A 163 -23.88 10.75 8.97
CA ASP A 163 -22.66 10.05 8.55
C ASP A 163 -21.49 11.03 8.42
N PHE A 164 -21.60 11.99 7.49
CA PHE A 164 -20.70 13.11 7.35
C PHE A 164 -21.47 14.44 7.36
N ARG A 165 -20.93 15.45 8.00
CA ARG A 165 -21.34 16.84 7.84
C ARG A 165 -20.49 17.48 6.76
N GLN A 166 -21.00 18.51 6.11
CA GLN A 166 -20.18 19.32 5.21
C GLN A 166 -18.99 19.91 5.97
N GLY A 167 -17.77 19.70 5.44
CA GLY A 167 -16.52 20.13 6.05
C GLY A 167 -15.86 19.13 6.98
N ASP A 168 -16.50 18.00 7.32
CA ASP A 168 -15.89 16.96 8.14
C ASP A 168 -14.65 16.40 7.43
N MET A 169 -13.56 16.21 8.18
CA MET A 169 -12.31 15.64 7.68
C MET A 169 -12.52 14.17 7.32
N ILE A 170 -12.21 13.81 6.07
CA ILE A 170 -12.22 12.42 5.59
C ILE A 170 -10.82 11.85 5.59
N LEU A 171 -9.86 12.58 5.01
CA LEU A 171 -8.45 12.18 4.96
C LEU A 171 -7.54 13.38 5.21
N GLU A 172 -6.55 13.19 6.05
CA GLU A 172 -5.48 14.15 6.24
C GLU A 172 -4.44 14.05 5.11
N LYS A 173 -3.79 15.15 4.80
CA LYS A 173 -2.62 15.20 3.92
C LYS A 173 -1.57 14.17 4.36
N GLY A 174 -0.99 13.44 3.40
CA GLY A 174 0.02 12.41 3.67
C GLY A 174 -0.58 11.05 4.04
N THR A 175 -1.90 10.91 4.00
CA THR A 175 -2.56 9.62 4.23
C THR A 175 -2.39 8.71 3.02
N SER A 176 -1.95 7.48 3.24
CA SER A 176 -1.98 6.44 2.22
C SER A 176 -3.40 5.92 2.04
N ILE A 177 -3.86 5.90 0.78
CA ILE A 177 -5.24 5.57 0.43
C ILE A 177 -5.43 4.06 0.42
N ALA A 178 -6.34 3.58 1.25
CA ALA A 178 -6.76 2.18 1.33
C ALA A 178 -8.20 2.01 0.81
N PRO A 179 -8.66 0.79 0.49
CA PRO A 179 -10.03 0.54 0.01
C PRO A 179 -11.12 1.11 0.93
N LYS A 180 -10.94 1.10 2.26
CA LYS A 180 -11.86 1.72 3.23
C LYS A 180 -12.07 3.22 2.97
N HIS A 181 -11.03 3.90 2.52
CA HIS A 181 -11.09 5.34 2.22
C HIS A 181 -11.87 5.60 0.93
N ILE A 182 -11.80 4.69 -0.05
CA ILE A 182 -12.60 4.81 -1.28
C ILE A 182 -14.09 4.77 -0.96
N MET A 183 -14.51 3.92 -0.01
CA MET A 183 -15.91 3.87 0.45
C MET A 183 -16.35 5.23 1.01
N ALA A 184 -15.58 5.83 1.92
CA ALA A 184 -15.89 7.12 2.52
C ALA A 184 -15.93 8.25 1.49
N LEU A 185 -14.94 8.34 0.61
CA LEU A 185 -14.86 9.35 -0.45
C LEU A 185 -16.03 9.23 -1.43
N SER A 186 -16.35 8.00 -1.85
CA SER A 186 -17.46 7.74 -2.77
C SER A 186 -18.81 8.09 -2.15
N SER A 187 -19.01 7.88 -0.83
CA SER A 187 -20.29 8.15 -0.14
C SER A 187 -20.62 9.65 -0.10
N VAL A 188 -19.62 10.52 -0.20
CA VAL A 188 -19.80 11.97 -0.28
C VAL A 188 -19.71 12.54 -1.70
N GLY A 189 -19.68 11.65 -2.71
CA GLY A 189 -19.70 12.03 -4.13
C GLY A 189 -18.35 12.47 -4.71
N ILE A 190 -17.25 12.34 -3.98
CA ILE A 190 -15.91 12.60 -4.52
C ILE A 190 -15.57 11.48 -5.51
N ARG A 191 -15.09 11.85 -6.70
CA ARG A 191 -14.74 10.92 -7.77
C ARG A 191 -13.27 10.94 -8.15
N GLN A 192 -12.56 12.02 -7.83
CA GLN A 192 -11.15 12.23 -8.12
C GLN A 192 -10.50 12.95 -6.95
N ILE A 193 -9.25 12.68 -6.70
CA ILE A 193 -8.46 13.33 -5.65
C ILE A 193 -7.05 13.65 -6.13
N VAL A 194 -6.46 14.68 -5.53
CA VAL A 194 -5.08 15.08 -5.77
C VAL A 194 -4.17 14.22 -4.90
N THR A 195 -3.29 13.47 -5.55
CA THR A 195 -2.28 12.62 -4.91
C THR A 195 -0.87 13.12 -5.21
N THR A 196 0.08 12.74 -4.39
CA THR A 196 1.50 12.80 -4.77
C THR A 196 1.71 11.84 -5.93
N ARG A 197 2.46 12.24 -6.97
CA ARG A 197 2.78 11.33 -8.06
C ARG A 197 3.54 10.09 -7.56
N SER A 198 3.51 8.99 -8.31
CA SER A 198 4.32 7.82 -7.99
C SER A 198 5.82 8.10 -8.15
N VAL A 199 6.61 7.43 -7.31
CA VAL A 199 8.06 7.36 -7.47
C VAL A 199 8.36 6.39 -8.61
N ARG A 200 9.14 6.83 -9.59
CA ARG A 200 9.56 6.01 -10.74
C ARG A 200 10.87 5.33 -10.43
N VAL A 201 10.85 4.00 -10.37
CA VAL A 201 11.98 3.19 -9.94
C VAL A 201 12.41 2.24 -11.07
N GLY A 202 13.66 2.34 -11.50
CA GLY A 202 14.29 1.35 -12.37
C GLY A 202 14.99 0.29 -11.53
N VAL A 203 14.76 -0.99 -11.81
CA VAL A 203 15.38 -2.13 -11.10
C VAL A 203 16.27 -2.91 -12.07
N LEU A 204 17.55 -2.98 -11.77
CA LEU A 204 18.59 -3.62 -12.57
C LEU A 204 19.25 -4.74 -11.77
N SER A 205 19.38 -5.94 -12.35
CA SER A 205 20.16 -7.02 -11.77
C SER A 205 21.57 -7.07 -12.41
N ILE A 206 22.62 -7.22 -11.59
CA ILE A 206 24.00 -7.25 -12.02
C ILE A 206 24.63 -8.56 -11.56
N GLY A 207 25.08 -9.39 -12.52
CA GLY A 207 25.74 -10.63 -12.24
C GLY A 207 25.96 -11.44 -13.51
N SER A 208 27.19 -11.85 -13.74
CA SER A 208 27.56 -12.71 -14.89
C SER A 208 26.99 -14.13 -14.75
N GLU A 209 26.59 -14.52 -13.53
CA GLU A 209 25.92 -15.78 -13.23
C GLU A 209 24.45 -15.80 -13.62
N LEU A 210 23.83 -14.63 -13.90
CA LEU A 210 22.42 -14.54 -14.19
C LEU A 210 22.11 -14.93 -15.63
N ALA A 211 21.02 -15.68 -15.85
CA ALA A 211 20.50 -15.98 -17.16
C ALA A 211 19.75 -14.76 -17.72
N SER A 212 19.98 -14.44 -18.99
CA SER A 212 19.27 -13.32 -19.66
C SER A 212 17.78 -13.57 -19.86
N THR A 213 17.36 -14.84 -19.91
CA THR A 213 15.94 -15.24 -19.97
C THR A 213 15.69 -16.46 -19.09
N ALA A 214 14.63 -16.41 -18.29
CA ALA A 214 14.27 -17.45 -17.32
C ALA A 214 13.88 -18.81 -17.95
N PHE A 215 13.70 -18.88 -19.28
CA PHE A 215 13.18 -20.06 -19.98
C PHE A 215 14.18 -20.75 -20.90
N ASP A 216 15.39 -20.25 -21.00
CA ASP A 216 16.44 -20.94 -21.76
C ASP A 216 17.09 -22.03 -20.89
N GLN A 217 16.59 -23.28 -21.01
CA GLN A 217 17.13 -24.42 -20.28
C GLN A 217 18.60 -24.67 -20.56
N GLN A 218 19.11 -24.31 -21.75
CA GLN A 218 20.52 -24.44 -22.07
C GLN A 218 21.35 -23.36 -21.37
N ALA A 219 20.83 -22.14 -21.27
CA ALA A 219 21.48 -21.07 -20.53
C ALA A 219 21.52 -21.35 -19.02
N LEU A 220 20.51 -22.05 -18.47
CA LEU A 220 20.46 -22.43 -17.05
C LEU A 220 21.43 -23.54 -16.65
N GLN A 221 22.12 -24.19 -17.59
CA GLN A 221 23.08 -25.25 -17.25
C GLN A 221 24.23 -24.76 -16.34
N TYR A 222 24.64 -23.50 -16.49
CA TYR A 222 25.72 -22.86 -15.69
C TYR A 222 25.34 -21.46 -15.18
N LYS A 223 24.10 -21.04 -15.34
CA LYS A 223 23.56 -19.77 -14.88
C LYS A 223 22.34 -19.97 -13.98
N ILE A 224 22.03 -18.99 -13.18
CA ILE A 224 20.88 -19.02 -12.28
C ILE A 224 19.82 -18.01 -12.74
N ALA A 225 18.56 -18.30 -12.46
CA ALA A 225 17.48 -17.34 -12.70
C ALA A 225 17.61 -16.14 -11.77
N ASP A 226 17.32 -14.94 -12.30
CA ASP A 226 17.24 -13.74 -11.48
C ASP A 226 15.99 -13.80 -10.58
N ALA A 227 16.22 -13.81 -9.28
CA ALA A 227 15.16 -13.74 -8.27
C ALA A 227 14.97 -12.33 -7.72
N ASN A 228 16.02 -11.52 -7.71
CA ASN A 228 16.05 -10.21 -7.04
C ASN A 228 15.28 -9.16 -7.84
N GLY A 229 15.55 -9.03 -9.14
CA GLY A 229 14.92 -8.03 -9.99
C GLY A 229 13.40 -8.13 -10.01
N PRO A 230 12.82 -9.31 -10.32
CA PRO A 230 11.37 -9.53 -10.24
C PRO A 230 10.79 -9.28 -8.84
N TYR A 231 11.46 -9.75 -7.77
CA TYR A 231 11.01 -9.52 -6.40
C TYR A 231 10.96 -8.02 -6.05
N LEU A 232 12.05 -7.29 -6.28
CA LEU A 232 12.14 -5.86 -5.96
C LEU A 232 11.09 -5.06 -6.75
N THR A 233 10.92 -5.38 -8.04
CA THR A 233 9.91 -4.74 -8.89
C THR A 233 8.50 -4.97 -8.34
N ALA A 234 8.17 -6.20 -7.94
CA ALA A 234 6.87 -6.52 -7.35
C ALA A 234 6.66 -5.81 -6.01
N ALA A 235 7.67 -5.79 -5.14
CA ALA A 235 7.60 -5.15 -3.82
C ALA A 235 7.40 -3.63 -3.92
N ILE A 236 8.04 -2.97 -4.90
CA ILE A 236 7.86 -1.54 -5.15
C ILE A 236 6.43 -1.26 -5.66
N ARG A 237 5.92 -2.09 -6.58
CA ARG A 237 4.55 -1.97 -7.09
C ARG A 237 3.51 -2.21 -5.99
N GLU A 238 3.77 -3.12 -5.07
CA GLU A 238 2.92 -3.34 -3.89
C GLU A 238 2.88 -2.10 -2.97
N MET A 239 3.97 -1.34 -2.92
CA MET A 239 3.98 -0.01 -2.29
C MET A 239 3.20 1.05 -3.10
N GLY A 240 2.63 0.74 -4.31
CA GLY A 240 1.91 1.63 -5.23
C GLY A 240 2.80 2.60 -5.95
N GLU A 241 4.07 2.31 -6.00
CA GLU A 241 5.04 3.08 -6.77
C GLU A 241 5.25 2.45 -8.15
N ASP A 242 5.78 3.23 -9.07
CA ASP A 242 6.00 2.82 -10.45
C ASP A 242 7.37 2.13 -10.58
N ALA A 243 7.39 0.85 -10.95
CA ALA A 243 8.62 0.10 -11.05
C ALA A 243 8.76 -0.58 -12.41
N THR A 244 9.93 -0.41 -13.01
CA THR A 244 10.33 -1.07 -14.27
C THR A 244 11.52 -1.99 -14.01
N TYR A 245 11.37 -3.28 -14.34
CA TYR A 245 12.49 -4.20 -14.35
C TYR A 245 13.30 -3.99 -15.64
N LEU A 246 14.57 -3.60 -15.50
CA LEU A 246 15.47 -3.23 -16.58
C LEU A 246 16.29 -4.43 -17.13
N GLY A 247 16.07 -5.61 -16.55
CA GLY A 247 16.77 -6.83 -16.93
C GLY A 247 18.01 -7.12 -16.09
N ALA A 248 18.79 -8.10 -16.55
CA ALA A 248 20.04 -8.52 -15.93
C ALA A 248 21.20 -8.27 -16.89
N ILE A 249 22.31 -7.71 -16.36
CA ILE A 249 23.54 -7.44 -17.09
C ILE A 249 24.74 -8.09 -16.39
N PRO A 250 25.82 -8.38 -17.13
CA PRO A 250 27.07 -8.85 -16.53
C PRO A 250 27.68 -7.86 -15.53
N ASP A 251 28.47 -8.35 -14.59
CA ASP A 251 29.21 -7.55 -13.61
C ASP A 251 30.51 -6.93 -14.18
N ASP A 252 30.46 -6.51 -15.43
CA ASP A 252 31.51 -5.79 -16.14
C ASP A 252 31.35 -4.28 -15.96
N PRO A 253 32.37 -3.55 -15.46
CA PRO A 253 32.29 -2.10 -15.24
C PRO A 253 31.95 -1.29 -16.49
N GLN A 254 32.37 -1.70 -17.68
CA GLN A 254 32.09 -0.96 -18.92
C GLN A 254 30.62 -1.14 -19.31
N ILE A 255 30.10 -2.37 -19.22
CA ILE A 255 28.68 -2.66 -19.50
C ILE A 255 27.79 -1.92 -18.52
N ILE A 256 28.14 -1.93 -17.22
CA ILE A 256 27.38 -1.22 -16.19
C ILE A 256 27.39 0.30 -16.47
N ALA A 257 28.54 0.89 -16.79
CA ALA A 257 28.66 2.31 -17.09
C ALA A 257 27.80 2.71 -18.30
N THR A 258 27.94 1.99 -19.43
CA THR A 258 27.17 2.23 -20.64
C THR A 258 25.66 2.11 -20.36
N PHE A 259 25.26 1.04 -19.67
CA PHE A 259 23.85 0.82 -19.33
C PHE A 259 23.27 1.96 -18.48
N LEU A 260 23.99 2.41 -17.46
CA LEU A 260 23.54 3.50 -16.60
C LEU A 260 23.44 4.82 -17.39
N VAL A 261 24.42 5.14 -18.24
CA VAL A 261 24.38 6.36 -19.04
C VAL A 261 23.24 6.33 -20.05
N ASP A 262 23.07 5.25 -20.82
CA ASP A 262 22.06 5.16 -21.87
C ASP A 262 20.64 5.19 -21.31
N ASN A 263 20.38 4.43 -20.25
CA ASN A 263 19.04 4.37 -19.66
C ASN A 263 18.69 5.61 -18.81
N LEU A 264 19.68 6.26 -18.21
CA LEU A 264 19.44 7.49 -17.45
C LEU A 264 19.16 8.69 -18.35
N GLN A 265 19.64 8.68 -19.61
CA GLN A 265 19.34 9.73 -20.58
C GLN A 265 17.96 9.61 -21.19
N THR A 266 17.45 8.38 -21.38
CA THR A 266 16.21 8.10 -22.10
C THR A 266 15.00 7.99 -21.20
N GLU A 267 15.14 7.45 -19.99
CA GLU A 267 14.06 7.26 -19.05
C GLU A 267 14.28 8.02 -17.73
N GLN A 268 13.30 8.79 -17.32
CA GLN A 268 13.41 9.61 -16.10
C GLN A 268 13.01 8.80 -14.88
N TYR A 269 13.94 8.10 -14.26
CA TYR A 269 13.77 7.46 -12.96
C TYR A 269 14.12 8.44 -11.83
N ASP A 270 13.35 8.37 -10.74
CA ASP A 270 13.70 9.05 -9.48
C ASP A 270 14.72 8.24 -8.69
N ILE A 271 14.59 6.92 -8.78
CA ILE A 271 15.44 5.94 -8.10
C ILE A 271 15.86 4.87 -9.11
N VAL A 272 17.12 4.48 -9.06
CA VAL A 272 17.63 3.28 -9.70
C VAL A 272 18.11 2.32 -8.61
N ILE A 273 17.63 1.09 -8.65
CA ILE A 273 18.07 0.02 -7.76
C ILE A 273 18.88 -0.98 -8.57
N ALA A 274 20.16 -1.11 -8.26
CA ALA A 274 21.03 -2.15 -8.78
C ALA A 274 21.17 -3.25 -7.73
N THR A 275 20.90 -4.51 -8.04
CA THR A 275 21.13 -5.65 -7.15
C THR A 275 22.23 -6.55 -7.68
N GLY A 276 23.21 -6.87 -6.85
CA GLY A 276 24.47 -7.49 -7.27
C GLY A 276 25.56 -6.45 -7.57
N GLY A 277 26.77 -6.90 -7.84
CA GLY A 277 27.91 -6.04 -8.13
C GLY A 277 28.37 -5.12 -6.99
N SER A 278 27.79 -5.24 -5.79
CA SER A 278 28.03 -4.38 -4.62
C SER A 278 28.98 -4.98 -3.58
N SER A 279 29.59 -6.13 -3.83
CA SER A 279 30.40 -6.87 -2.85
C SER A 279 31.55 -6.02 -2.32
N THR A 280 31.66 -5.90 -1.00
CA THR A 280 32.78 -5.25 -0.30
C THR A 280 33.99 -6.18 -0.18
N THR A 281 33.81 -7.49 -0.43
CA THR A 281 34.88 -8.50 -0.38
C THR A 281 35.62 -8.63 -1.69
N ARG A 282 35.02 -8.17 -2.79
CA ARG A 282 35.63 -8.12 -4.12
C ARG A 282 36.22 -6.72 -4.33
N THR A 283 37.51 -6.59 -4.46
CA THR A 283 38.17 -5.30 -4.70
C THR A 283 38.74 -5.30 -6.11
N PRO A 284 38.38 -4.32 -6.96
CA PRO A 284 37.36 -3.27 -6.72
C PRO A 284 35.93 -3.76 -6.96
N CYS A 285 34.96 -3.23 -6.19
CA CYS A 285 33.54 -3.42 -6.42
C CYS A 285 33.13 -2.79 -7.76
N PRO A 286 32.56 -3.53 -8.72
CA PRO A 286 32.26 -3.00 -10.06
C PRO A 286 31.37 -1.77 -10.03
N THR A 287 30.23 -1.83 -9.33
CA THR A 287 29.29 -0.71 -9.23
C THR A 287 29.92 0.52 -8.59
N PHE A 288 30.70 0.35 -7.51
CA PHE A 288 31.39 1.47 -6.87
C PHE A 288 32.43 2.12 -7.79
N THR A 289 33.17 1.32 -8.57
CA THR A 289 34.16 1.82 -9.54
C THR A 289 33.45 2.66 -10.61
N VAL A 290 32.36 2.17 -11.15
CA VAL A 290 31.53 2.89 -12.16
C VAL A 290 30.99 4.21 -11.60
N LEU A 291 30.42 4.18 -10.39
CA LEU A 291 29.90 5.40 -9.79
C LEU A 291 30.98 6.47 -9.57
N LYS A 292 32.20 6.07 -9.22
CA LYS A 292 33.34 7.00 -9.14
C LYS A 292 33.72 7.56 -10.50
N SER A 293 33.77 6.74 -11.56
CA SER A 293 34.09 7.21 -12.90
C SER A 293 33.04 8.16 -13.48
N LEU A 294 31.77 8.00 -13.08
CA LEU A 294 30.66 8.88 -13.42
C LEU A 294 30.59 10.14 -12.55
N ASN A 295 31.53 10.37 -11.64
CA ASN A 295 31.49 11.46 -10.66
C ASN A 295 30.22 11.50 -9.80
N ALA A 296 29.64 10.33 -9.50
CA ALA A 296 28.48 10.23 -8.62
C ALA A 296 28.86 10.62 -7.18
N LYS A 297 27.93 11.32 -6.51
CA LYS A 297 28.08 11.66 -5.08
C LYS A 297 27.71 10.46 -4.22
N ILE A 298 28.71 9.75 -3.69
CA ILE A 298 28.50 8.60 -2.83
C ILE A 298 28.25 9.08 -1.40
N HIS A 299 27.08 8.73 -0.84
CA HIS A 299 26.70 9.07 0.53
C HIS A 299 27.23 8.08 1.53
N PHE A 300 27.16 6.77 1.22
CA PHE A 300 27.80 5.70 1.97
C PHE A 300 28.02 4.44 1.12
N HIS A 301 28.97 3.61 1.55
CA HIS A 301 29.20 2.27 1.02
C HIS A 301 29.51 1.34 2.18
N GLY A 302 28.54 0.48 2.50
CA GLY A 302 28.55 -0.44 3.62
C GLY A 302 27.86 0.11 4.88
N ILE A 303 27.02 -0.71 5.48
CA ILE A 303 26.30 -0.45 6.72
C ILE A 303 26.55 -1.61 7.69
N ALA A 304 26.62 -1.31 8.96
CA ALA A 304 26.71 -2.30 10.04
C ALA A 304 25.35 -3.00 10.26
N MET A 305 24.91 -3.78 9.27
CA MET A 305 23.68 -4.58 9.30
C MET A 305 23.92 -6.00 8.77
N GLN A 306 23.13 -6.96 9.24
CA GLN A 306 23.18 -8.36 8.83
C GLN A 306 21.79 -8.95 8.70
N PRO A 307 21.42 -9.49 7.47
CA PRO A 307 22.19 -9.45 6.23
C PRO A 307 22.14 -8.08 5.57
N GLY A 308 23.08 -7.80 4.64
CA GLY A 308 22.99 -6.60 3.80
C GLY A 308 24.09 -5.57 3.97
N SER A 309 25.22 -5.93 4.61
CA SER A 309 26.30 -4.99 4.93
C SER A 309 26.92 -4.24 3.72
N SER A 310 26.77 -4.76 2.49
CA SER A 310 27.40 -4.18 1.30
C SER A 310 26.54 -3.16 0.53
N VAL A 311 25.46 -2.67 1.13
CA VAL A 311 24.57 -1.68 0.50
C VAL A 311 25.29 -0.34 0.28
N LEU A 312 24.98 0.31 -0.86
CA LEU A 312 25.56 1.61 -1.24
C LEU A 312 24.42 2.58 -1.62
N LEU A 313 24.59 3.85 -1.27
CA LEU A 313 23.73 4.96 -1.67
C LEU A 313 24.56 6.02 -2.39
N ALA A 314 24.14 6.37 -3.61
CA ALA A 314 24.76 7.42 -4.39
C ALA A 314 23.72 8.30 -5.10
N GLU A 315 24.12 9.51 -5.42
CA GLU A 315 23.41 10.46 -6.27
C GLU A 315 24.13 10.53 -7.61
N LEU A 316 23.42 10.19 -8.69
CA LEU A 316 23.98 10.19 -10.03
C LEU A 316 24.10 11.64 -10.57
N PRO A 317 25.07 11.94 -11.47
CA PRO A 317 25.18 13.25 -12.08
C PRO A 317 23.95 13.58 -12.93
N GLU A 318 23.74 14.87 -13.20
CA GLU A 318 22.76 15.29 -14.20
C GLU A 318 23.23 14.83 -15.59
N SER A 319 22.30 14.34 -16.40
CA SER A 319 22.58 14.12 -17.82
C SER A 319 22.90 15.47 -18.46
N GLU A 320 24.07 15.61 -19.07
CA GLU A 320 24.43 16.80 -19.81
C GLU A 320 23.41 17.01 -20.94
N ASP A 321 22.95 18.26 -21.10
CA ASP A 321 22.08 18.63 -22.20
C ASP A 321 22.92 18.56 -23.50
N PRO A 322 22.54 17.77 -24.53
CA PRO A 322 23.34 17.68 -25.76
C PRO A 322 23.53 19.03 -26.49
N GLY A 323 22.93 20.10 -25.96
CA GLY A 323 23.06 21.47 -26.51
C GLY A 323 24.25 22.30 -26.00
N ASN A 324 25.02 21.84 -25.01
CA ASN A 324 26.16 22.58 -24.45
C ASN A 324 27.45 21.82 -24.69
N GLN A 325 28.00 21.87 -25.91
CA GLN A 325 29.24 21.23 -26.33
C GLN A 325 30.45 22.11 -26.08
N ASP A 326 30.64 22.62 -24.86
CA ASP A 326 31.90 23.33 -24.49
C ASP A 326 32.53 22.78 -23.19
N ALA A 327 32.45 21.49 -22.93
CA ALA A 327 33.19 20.86 -21.83
C ALA A 327 34.07 19.71 -22.36
N GLN A 328 35.32 19.83 -22.10
CA GLN A 328 36.44 18.97 -22.49
C GLN A 328 36.14 17.47 -22.31
N THR A 329 36.21 16.73 -23.41
CA THR A 329 36.11 15.26 -23.49
C THR A 329 37.22 14.64 -22.61
N PRO A 330 36.92 13.74 -21.66
CA PRO A 330 37.94 12.91 -21.04
C PRO A 330 38.49 11.93 -22.08
N ALA A 331 39.79 11.67 -22.01
CA ALA A 331 40.57 10.90 -22.96
C ALA A 331 39.89 9.63 -23.47
N SER A 332 39.79 9.55 -24.81
CA SER A 332 39.32 8.41 -25.56
C SER A 332 40.05 7.12 -25.20
N TYR A 333 39.32 6.10 -24.77
CA TYR A 333 39.82 4.73 -24.73
C TYR A 333 40.01 4.23 -26.18
N PRO A 334 41.08 3.49 -26.50
CA PRO A 334 41.32 3.02 -27.85
C PRO A 334 40.23 2.03 -28.30
N SER A 335 39.54 2.38 -29.38
CA SER A 335 38.61 1.51 -30.06
C SER A 335 39.39 0.37 -30.74
N SER A 336 39.28 -0.86 -30.24
CA SER A 336 39.61 -2.04 -31.01
C SER A 336 38.46 -2.30 -32.00
N SER A 337 38.74 -2.08 -33.28
CA SER A 337 37.88 -2.40 -34.40
C SER A 337 37.69 -3.93 -34.51
N ALA A 338 36.59 -4.45 -33.99
CA ALA A 338 36.08 -5.73 -34.38
C ALA A 338 34.66 -5.49 -34.94
N SER A 339 34.57 -5.65 -36.27
CA SER A 339 33.32 -5.63 -37.02
C SER A 339 32.43 -6.78 -36.57
N SER A 340 31.39 -6.48 -35.80
CA SER A 340 30.25 -7.39 -35.56
C SER A 340 28.97 -6.70 -35.98
N GLN A 341 28.31 -7.32 -36.95
CA GLN A 341 26.99 -6.95 -37.48
C GLN A 341 25.97 -6.89 -36.32
N PRO A 342 24.94 -6.01 -36.41
CA PRO A 342 23.89 -5.98 -35.42
C PRO A 342 23.05 -7.25 -35.52
N LEU A 343 23.03 -8.03 -34.45
CA LEU A 343 22.07 -9.12 -34.26
C LEU A 343 20.68 -8.49 -34.13
N GLY A 344 19.88 -8.67 -35.18
CA GLY A 344 18.47 -8.32 -35.16
C GLY A 344 17.73 -9.12 -34.08
N PHE A 345 17.20 -8.43 -33.10
CA PHE A 345 16.25 -9.01 -32.15
C PHE A 345 14.89 -9.11 -32.83
N GLU A 346 14.57 -10.28 -33.38
CA GLU A 346 13.19 -10.62 -33.69
C GLU A 346 12.41 -10.80 -32.38
N SER A 347 11.45 -9.92 -32.18
CA SER A 347 10.43 -9.97 -31.13
C SER A 347 9.50 -11.15 -31.40
N THR A 348 9.83 -12.34 -30.88
CA THR A 348 8.91 -13.47 -30.84
C THR A 348 8.00 -13.35 -29.62
N MET A 349 6.71 -13.26 -29.93
CA MET A 349 5.52 -13.19 -29.08
C MET A 349 5.62 -13.92 -27.75
N LEU A 350 5.57 -13.14 -26.64
CA LEU A 350 5.14 -13.60 -25.32
C LEU A 350 3.59 -13.52 -25.25
N PRO A 351 2.90 -14.51 -24.62
CA PRO A 351 1.46 -14.41 -24.42
C PRO A 351 1.10 -13.20 -23.57
N SER A 352 0.10 -12.45 -23.99
CA SER A 352 -0.39 -11.20 -23.41
C SER A 352 -1.11 -11.39 -22.07
N LEU A 353 -0.35 -11.62 -20.98
CA LEU A 353 -0.88 -11.61 -19.60
C LEU A 353 -0.23 -10.55 -18.70
N LEU A 354 0.67 -9.74 -19.23
CA LEU A 354 1.16 -8.53 -18.57
C LEU A 354 0.75 -7.33 -19.43
N GLN A 355 -0.47 -6.87 -19.25
CA GLN A 355 -0.84 -5.55 -19.74
C GLN A 355 0.06 -4.53 -19.01
N THR A 356 0.97 -3.94 -19.76
CA THR A 356 1.67 -2.74 -19.30
C THR A 356 0.63 -1.68 -18.96
N PRO A 357 0.70 -1.07 -17.76
CA PRO A 357 -0.19 0.03 -17.45
C PRO A 357 -0.06 1.13 -18.51
N PRO A 358 -1.13 1.84 -18.84
CA PRO A 358 -1.10 2.89 -19.87
C PRO A 358 -0.01 3.90 -19.48
N LYS A 359 0.90 4.20 -20.44
CA LYS A 359 1.93 5.23 -20.29
C LYS A 359 1.23 6.54 -19.98
N THR A 360 1.40 7.05 -18.77
CA THR A 360 0.95 8.40 -18.40
C THR A 360 1.60 9.40 -19.37
N PRO A 361 0.86 10.36 -19.93
CA PRO A 361 1.44 11.32 -20.87
C PRO A 361 2.59 12.06 -20.21
N ALA A 362 3.68 12.25 -20.96
CA ALA A 362 4.88 12.94 -20.53
C ALA A 362 4.51 14.38 -20.12
N SER A 363 4.21 14.58 -18.85
CA SER A 363 4.09 15.90 -18.26
C SER A 363 5.49 16.48 -18.11
N ASN A 364 5.62 17.82 -18.04
CA ASN A 364 6.86 18.57 -17.95
C ASN A 364 7.69 18.22 -16.68
N TYR A 365 8.26 17.01 -16.64
CA TYR A 365 9.12 16.58 -15.54
C TYR A 365 10.43 17.37 -15.59
N ARG A 366 10.75 18.07 -14.52
CA ARG A 366 12.09 18.65 -14.36
C ARG A 366 13.12 17.52 -14.34
N LYS A 367 14.18 17.62 -15.13
CA LYS A 367 15.32 16.71 -15.07
C LYS A 367 15.85 16.68 -13.63
N ARG A 368 15.84 15.51 -13.01
CA ARG A 368 16.33 15.31 -11.64
C ARG A 368 17.46 14.31 -11.67
N ARG A 369 18.42 14.48 -10.75
CA ARG A 369 19.48 13.51 -10.55
C ARG A 369 18.89 12.25 -9.91
N PRO A 370 18.93 11.07 -10.55
CA PRO A 370 18.42 9.86 -9.92
C PRO A 370 19.25 9.49 -8.68
N ILE A 371 18.60 8.90 -7.69
CA ILE A 371 19.28 8.21 -6.60
C ILE A 371 19.53 6.78 -7.01
N LEU A 372 20.75 6.29 -6.78
CA LEU A 372 21.10 4.90 -6.97
C LEU A 372 21.32 4.21 -5.63
N PHE A 373 20.57 3.14 -5.42
CA PHE A 373 20.83 2.14 -4.38
C PHE A 373 21.47 0.92 -5.02
N SER A 374 22.66 0.52 -4.55
CA SER A 374 23.24 -0.76 -4.92
C SER A 374 23.07 -1.73 -3.76
N LEU A 375 22.29 -2.80 -3.99
CA LEU A 375 21.93 -3.80 -3.01
C LEU A 375 22.75 -5.08 -3.18
N PRO A 376 22.88 -5.91 -2.14
CA PRO A 376 23.56 -7.20 -2.24
C PRO A 376 22.92 -8.13 -3.29
N GLY A 377 23.74 -9.01 -3.91
CA GLY A 377 23.25 -10.02 -4.86
C GLY A 377 22.51 -11.19 -4.23
N SER A 378 22.72 -11.48 -2.92
CA SER A 378 22.01 -12.56 -2.24
C SER A 378 20.54 -12.20 -2.01
N PRO A 379 19.55 -13.07 -2.35
CA PRO A 379 18.12 -12.74 -2.31
C PRO A 379 17.63 -12.19 -0.98
N ILE A 380 17.94 -12.84 0.13
CA ILE A 380 17.49 -12.41 1.46
C ILE A 380 18.16 -11.09 1.88
N ALA A 381 19.42 -10.88 1.51
CA ALA A 381 20.11 -9.63 1.79
C ALA A 381 19.55 -8.48 0.94
N ALA A 382 19.23 -8.72 -0.33
CA ALA A 382 18.55 -7.74 -1.19
C ALA A 382 17.18 -7.36 -0.62
N ALA A 383 16.37 -8.34 -0.22
CA ALA A 383 15.06 -8.12 0.39
C ALA A 383 15.15 -7.34 1.72
N CYS A 384 16.12 -7.68 2.57
CA CYS A 384 16.37 -7.00 3.83
C CYS A 384 16.78 -5.54 3.61
N THR A 385 17.76 -5.29 2.74
CA THR A 385 18.22 -3.92 2.45
C THR A 385 17.15 -3.10 1.74
N PHE A 386 16.35 -3.70 0.86
CA PHE A 386 15.19 -3.03 0.30
C PHE A 386 14.23 -2.59 1.40
N ARG A 387 13.87 -3.50 2.30
CA ARG A 387 12.89 -3.24 3.37
C ARG A 387 13.35 -2.16 4.35
N PHE A 388 14.62 -2.19 4.76
CA PHE A 388 15.12 -1.34 5.85
C PHE A 388 15.93 -0.13 5.40
N ILE A 389 16.29 -0.03 4.12
CA ILE A 389 17.08 1.08 3.58
C ILE A 389 16.32 1.82 2.46
N VAL A 390 15.82 1.08 1.45
CA VAL A 390 15.13 1.73 0.31
C VAL A 390 13.71 2.15 0.67
N THR A 391 12.95 1.29 1.34
CA THR A 391 11.56 1.60 1.76
C THR A 391 11.49 2.86 2.62
N PRO A 392 12.31 3.05 3.67
CA PRO A 392 12.33 4.30 4.43
C PRO A 392 12.63 5.53 3.56
N TYR A 393 13.56 5.43 2.62
CA TYR A 393 13.84 6.52 1.68
C TYR A 393 12.60 6.92 0.87
N ILE A 394 11.92 5.94 0.26
CA ILE A 394 10.69 6.17 -0.51
C ILE A 394 9.62 6.82 0.37
N ARG A 395 9.39 6.29 1.58
CA ARG A 395 8.41 6.85 2.53
C ARG A 395 8.69 8.31 2.87
N HIS A 396 9.93 8.65 3.16
CA HIS A 396 10.33 10.04 3.42
C HIS A 396 10.12 10.93 2.19
N LEU A 397 10.48 10.44 1.00
CA LEU A 397 10.35 11.18 -0.26
C LEU A 397 8.90 11.57 -0.57
N ILE A 398 7.95 10.66 -0.33
CA ILE A 398 6.51 10.89 -0.57
C ILE A 398 5.76 11.47 0.64
N GLY A 399 6.46 11.77 1.73
CA GLY A 399 5.90 12.41 2.91
C GLY A 399 5.00 11.51 3.76
N MET A 400 5.21 10.18 3.74
CA MET A 400 4.48 9.26 4.61
C MET A 400 4.95 9.36 6.05
N ALA A 401 4.01 9.17 7.00
CA ALA A 401 4.32 9.07 8.41
C ALA A 401 5.28 7.90 8.71
N PRO A 402 6.09 8.01 9.78
CA PRO A 402 6.92 6.90 10.24
C PRO A 402 6.08 5.64 10.49
N GLU A 403 6.68 4.50 10.21
CA GLU A 403 6.03 3.22 10.47
C GLU A 403 5.90 2.97 11.98
N ARG A 404 4.75 2.43 12.41
CA ARG A 404 4.56 2.04 13.81
C ARG A 404 5.26 0.71 14.07
N GLU A 405 6.04 0.65 15.15
CA GLU A 405 6.68 -0.57 15.60
C GLU A 405 5.64 -1.52 16.23
N ILE A 406 5.75 -2.80 15.94
CA ILE A 406 4.99 -3.87 16.57
C ILE A 406 5.96 -4.67 17.44
N LEU A 407 5.60 -4.92 18.68
CA LEU A 407 6.34 -5.81 19.57
C LEU A 407 5.63 -7.17 19.66
N ALA A 408 6.40 -8.24 19.49
CA ALA A 408 5.89 -9.60 19.64
C ALA A 408 6.86 -10.47 20.43
N LYS A 409 6.34 -11.51 21.10
CA LYS A 409 7.16 -12.50 21.82
C LYS A 409 7.75 -13.49 20.83
N VAL A 410 9.03 -13.76 20.98
CA VAL A 410 9.71 -14.80 20.18
C VAL A 410 9.20 -16.17 20.62
N ALA A 411 8.70 -16.95 19.67
CA ALA A 411 8.33 -18.37 19.85
C ALA A 411 9.35 -19.27 19.14
N VAL A 412 9.70 -20.37 19.78
CA VAL A 412 10.52 -21.40 19.12
C VAL A 412 9.60 -22.18 18.18
N ALA A 413 9.93 -22.22 16.88
CA ALA A 413 9.23 -23.08 15.96
C ALA A 413 9.32 -24.54 16.46
N PRO A 414 8.21 -25.30 16.50
CA PRO A 414 8.28 -26.72 16.83
C PRO A 414 9.27 -27.36 15.87
N ALA A 415 10.18 -28.17 16.43
CA ALA A 415 11.14 -28.89 15.61
C ALA A 415 10.39 -29.68 14.55
N SER A 416 10.50 -29.25 13.29
CA SER A 416 9.96 -30.04 12.18
C SER A 416 10.56 -31.45 12.27
N VAL A 417 9.72 -32.45 12.21
CA VAL A 417 9.80 -33.87 12.44
C VAL A 417 11.01 -34.63 11.79
N ILE A 418 12.22 -34.17 11.96
CA ILE A 418 13.44 -34.93 11.55
C ILE A 418 14.48 -34.99 12.70
N TYR A 419 14.13 -34.72 13.94
CA TYR A 419 15.00 -34.99 15.08
C TYR A 419 14.26 -35.72 16.21
N HIS A 420 14.90 -36.73 16.77
CA HIS A 420 14.45 -37.65 17.79
C HIS A 420 13.42 -37.12 18.80
N PRO A 421 12.39 -37.94 19.18
CA PRO A 421 11.24 -37.50 19.99
C PRO A 421 11.54 -37.24 21.49
N GLN A 422 12.78 -37.08 21.91
CA GLN A 422 13.14 -37.00 23.34
C GLN A 422 13.80 -35.70 23.80
N SER A 423 14.07 -34.71 22.93
CA SER A 423 14.61 -33.43 23.39
C SER A 423 13.47 -32.39 23.52
N LYS A 424 13.09 -32.07 24.77
CA LYS A 424 12.32 -30.83 25.04
C LYS A 424 13.18 -29.65 24.56
N PRO A 425 12.55 -28.62 23.90
CA PRO A 425 13.29 -27.42 23.54
C PRO A 425 13.88 -26.81 24.82
N ASP A 426 15.18 -26.55 24.79
CA ASP A 426 15.85 -25.85 25.89
C ASP A 426 15.30 -24.41 25.91
N VAL A 427 14.59 -24.03 26.98
CA VAL A 427 14.00 -22.70 27.15
C VAL A 427 15.05 -21.59 27.18
N ASN A 428 16.33 -21.90 27.28
CA ASN A 428 17.44 -20.96 27.27
C ASN A 428 18.15 -20.91 25.89
N GLU A 429 17.63 -21.60 24.86
CA GLU A 429 18.23 -21.58 23.53
C GLU A 429 18.11 -20.17 22.91
N VAL A 430 19.23 -19.56 22.56
CA VAL A 430 19.27 -18.32 21.77
C VAL A 430 18.71 -18.61 20.37
N VAL A 431 17.56 -18.07 20.04
CA VAL A 431 16.88 -18.26 18.76
C VAL A 431 17.53 -17.46 17.65
N VAL A 432 17.95 -16.22 17.97
CA VAL A 432 18.69 -15.33 17.07
C VAL A 432 19.91 -14.80 17.79
N GLU A 433 21.08 -15.13 17.28
CA GLU A 433 22.31 -14.53 17.77
C GLU A 433 22.36 -13.05 17.41
N GLY A 434 22.64 -12.21 18.39
CA GLY A 434 22.90 -10.80 18.20
C GLY A 434 24.32 -10.57 17.70
N SER A 435 24.66 -9.31 17.51
CA SER A 435 26.02 -8.87 17.12
C SER A 435 26.44 -7.68 17.95
N ALA A 436 27.70 -7.66 18.37
CA ALA A 436 28.24 -6.53 19.12
C ALA A 436 28.26 -5.21 18.31
N THR A 437 28.29 -5.30 16.99
CA THR A 437 28.53 -4.16 16.10
C THR A 437 27.54 -3.97 14.98
N HIS A 438 26.66 -4.96 14.73
CA HIS A 438 25.73 -4.94 13.61
C HIS A 438 24.30 -5.13 14.07
N ASP A 439 23.38 -4.41 13.48
CA ASP A 439 21.96 -4.69 13.56
C ASP A 439 21.62 -5.99 12.81
N VAL A 440 20.91 -6.90 13.46
CA VAL A 440 20.58 -8.22 12.89
C VAL A 440 19.10 -8.28 12.53
N PHE A 441 18.84 -8.70 11.30
CA PHE A 441 17.50 -8.87 10.77
C PHE A 441 17.25 -10.31 10.35
N ARG A 442 16.06 -10.83 10.66
CA ARG A 442 15.65 -12.19 10.27
C ARG A 442 14.21 -12.16 9.78
N HIS A 443 13.94 -12.91 8.75
CA HIS A 443 12.57 -13.14 8.33
C HIS A 443 11.90 -14.17 9.24
N ALA A 444 10.59 -14.02 9.48
CA ALA A 444 9.87 -14.77 10.49
C ALA A 444 8.38 -14.89 10.13
N ILE A 445 7.65 -15.67 10.92
CA ILE A 445 6.20 -15.84 10.82
C ILE A 445 5.56 -15.23 12.06
N LEU A 446 4.81 -14.14 11.88
CA LEU A 446 4.00 -13.53 12.92
C LEU A 446 2.67 -14.30 13.03
N LYS A 447 2.34 -14.74 14.22
CA LYS A 447 1.12 -15.49 14.55
C LYS A 447 0.33 -14.75 15.64
N SER A 448 -0.99 -14.66 15.41
CA SER A 448 -1.93 -14.22 16.45
C SER A 448 -2.50 -15.46 17.14
N GLN A 449 -2.39 -15.52 18.48
CA GLN A 449 -2.91 -16.60 19.31
C GLN A 449 -3.80 -16.01 20.41
N HIS A 450 -4.57 -16.86 21.12
CA HIS A 450 -5.42 -16.41 22.24
C HIS A 450 -4.65 -15.66 23.35
N GLU A 451 -3.38 -15.97 23.53
CA GLU A 451 -2.50 -15.38 24.54
C GLU A 451 -1.71 -14.14 24.07
N GLY A 452 -1.95 -13.67 22.81
CA GLY A 452 -1.28 -12.51 22.24
C GLY A 452 -0.60 -12.79 20.91
N VAL A 453 0.37 -11.94 20.57
CA VAL A 453 1.10 -12.02 19.30
C VAL A 453 2.46 -12.64 19.54
N SER A 454 2.77 -13.69 18.78
CA SER A 454 4.07 -14.37 18.82
C SER A 454 4.73 -14.39 17.44
N VAL A 455 6.05 -14.51 17.41
CA VAL A 455 6.83 -14.59 16.18
C VAL A 455 7.71 -15.84 16.17
N GLU A 456 7.57 -16.65 15.12
CA GLU A 456 8.45 -17.80 14.87
C GLU A 456 9.55 -17.40 13.89
N VAL A 457 10.79 -17.42 14.33
CA VAL A 457 11.94 -17.04 13.53
C VAL A 457 12.39 -18.21 12.66
N SER A 458 12.68 -17.94 11.38
CA SER A 458 13.26 -18.93 10.50
C SER A 458 14.61 -19.44 11.03
N ARG A 459 14.79 -20.76 11.13
CA ARG A 459 16.06 -21.38 11.51
C ARG A 459 17.08 -21.38 10.37
N GLU A 460 16.63 -21.14 9.14
CA GLU A 460 17.54 -21.03 7.99
C GLU A 460 18.35 -19.73 8.06
N ARG A 461 19.66 -19.87 8.05
CA ARG A 461 20.60 -18.74 8.12
C ARG A 461 21.15 -18.32 6.76
N SER A 462 20.92 -19.16 5.73
CA SER A 462 21.44 -18.88 4.39
C SER A 462 20.70 -17.72 3.73
N VAL A 463 21.44 -16.68 3.39
CA VAL A 463 20.93 -15.50 2.67
C VAL A 463 20.62 -15.78 1.18
N ALA A 464 21.02 -16.96 0.69
CA ALA A 464 20.81 -17.37 -0.70
C ALA A 464 19.53 -18.21 -0.90
N LYS A 465 18.92 -18.72 0.18
CA LYS A 465 17.73 -19.58 0.09
C LYS A 465 16.44 -18.78 0.15
N ALA A 466 15.71 -18.72 -0.96
CA ALA A 466 14.43 -18.03 -1.05
C ALA A 466 13.25 -18.83 -0.48
N SER A 467 13.33 -20.18 -0.43
CA SER A 467 12.19 -21.03 -0.03
C SER A 467 11.69 -20.77 1.41
N PRO A 468 12.52 -20.57 2.44
CA PRO A 468 12.02 -20.24 3.78
C PRO A 468 11.42 -18.81 3.84
N PHE A 469 11.91 -17.90 3.00
CA PHE A 469 11.39 -16.55 2.90
C PHE A 469 9.96 -16.54 2.34
N ALA A 470 9.66 -17.39 1.38
CA ALA A 470 8.32 -17.50 0.79
C ALA A 470 7.23 -17.90 1.82
N SER A 471 7.60 -18.56 2.92
CA SER A 471 6.69 -18.94 4.00
C SER A 471 6.60 -17.90 5.12
N SER A 472 7.43 -16.87 5.08
CA SER A 472 7.50 -15.83 6.11
C SER A 472 6.53 -14.69 5.79
N ASN A 473 6.10 -13.93 6.81
CA ASN A 473 5.19 -12.77 6.66
C ASN A 473 5.68 -11.51 7.35
N CYS A 474 6.83 -11.57 8.03
CA CYS A 474 7.41 -10.43 8.72
C CYS A 474 8.94 -10.52 8.81
N TRP A 475 9.53 -9.41 9.22
CA TRP A 475 10.91 -9.30 9.64
C TRP A 475 10.96 -9.03 11.14
N ILE A 476 12.02 -9.53 11.80
CA ILE A 476 12.40 -9.11 13.15
C ILE A 476 13.72 -8.35 13.11
N HIS A 477 13.91 -7.47 14.09
CA HIS A 477 15.10 -6.67 14.26
C HIS A 477 15.67 -6.85 15.66
N VAL A 478 16.94 -7.22 15.73
CA VAL A 478 17.77 -7.27 16.95
C VAL A 478 18.82 -6.18 16.82
N PRO A 479 18.76 -5.11 17.62
CA PRO A 479 19.73 -4.00 17.54
C PRO A 479 21.16 -4.45 17.83
N GLY A 480 22.13 -3.74 17.23
CA GLY A 480 23.54 -3.93 17.54
C GLY A 480 23.84 -3.74 19.04
N GLY A 481 24.80 -4.48 19.55
CA GLY A 481 25.11 -4.49 20.99
C GLY A 481 24.31 -5.50 21.83
N HIS A 482 23.28 -6.11 21.28
CA HIS A 482 22.53 -7.19 21.96
C HIS A 482 23.21 -8.55 21.75
N VAL A 483 23.21 -9.38 22.78
CA VAL A 483 23.77 -10.74 22.73
C VAL A 483 22.93 -11.65 21.85
N GLY A 484 21.62 -11.40 21.78
CA GLY A 484 20.65 -12.16 20.99
C GLY A 484 19.27 -12.13 21.63
N VAL A 485 18.33 -12.86 21.05
CA VAL A 485 16.98 -13.04 21.58
C VAL A 485 16.63 -14.52 21.65
N GLY A 486 16.00 -14.91 22.76
CA GLY A 486 15.55 -16.25 23.05
C GLY A 486 14.04 -16.41 23.07
N HIS A 487 13.56 -17.58 23.46
CA HIS A 487 12.13 -17.83 23.64
C HIS A 487 11.52 -16.92 24.71
N GLY A 488 10.41 -16.28 24.40
CA GLY A 488 9.68 -15.37 25.31
C GLY A 488 10.17 -13.94 25.30
N ASP A 489 11.32 -13.63 24.72
CA ASP A 489 11.81 -12.27 24.59
C ASP A 489 10.93 -11.44 23.67
N LEU A 490 10.82 -10.14 23.95
CA LEU A 490 10.15 -9.18 23.08
C LEU A 490 11.11 -8.70 21.97
N VAL A 491 10.63 -8.73 20.76
CA VAL A 491 11.38 -8.26 19.59
C VAL A 491 10.54 -7.32 18.74
N ARG A 492 11.21 -6.38 18.06
CA ARG A 492 10.57 -5.51 17.07
C ARG A 492 10.24 -6.30 15.81
N VAL A 493 9.00 -6.18 15.35
CA VAL A 493 8.48 -6.87 14.18
C VAL A 493 8.04 -5.87 13.13
N PHE A 494 8.39 -6.13 11.89
CA PHE A 494 8.07 -5.30 10.73
C PHE A 494 7.39 -6.16 9.68
N ALA A 495 6.30 -5.70 9.09
CA ALA A 495 5.69 -6.36 7.95
C ALA A 495 6.65 -6.39 6.75
N PHE A 496 6.48 -7.32 5.81
CA PHE A 496 7.33 -7.39 4.61
C PHE A 496 7.19 -6.16 3.74
N CYS A 497 5.94 -5.79 3.46
CA CYS A 497 5.64 -4.50 2.90
C CYS A 497 5.19 -3.60 4.04
N SER A 498 5.72 -2.40 4.08
CA SER A 498 5.30 -1.41 5.05
C SER A 498 3.80 -1.20 4.91
N PRO A 499 2.98 -1.50 5.93
CA PRO A 499 1.56 -1.28 5.82
C PRO A 499 1.30 0.19 5.49
N ARG A 500 0.46 0.43 4.49
CA ARG A 500 0.07 1.76 4.04
C ARG A 500 -1.05 2.35 4.90
N SER A 501 -1.22 1.84 6.13
CA SER A 501 -2.28 2.27 7.05
C SER A 501 -1.72 2.95 8.29
#